data_db617822e41d2bb4b8f875f285747ded
#
_entry.id   db617822e41d2bb4b8f875f285747ded
#
_cell.length_a   1.000
_cell.length_b   1.000
_cell.length_c   1.000
_cell.angle_alpha   90.00
_cell.angle_beta   90.00
_cell.angle_gamma   90.00
#
_symmetry.space_group_name_H-M   'P 1'
#
loop_
_entity.id
_entity.type
_entity.pdbx_description
1 polymer ?
#
loop_
_entity_poly.entity_id
_entity_poly.type
_entity_poly.pdbx_seq_one_letter_code
_entity_poly.pdbx_strand_id
1 'polypeptide(L)'
;MLERIAVIDFETTGISPSISCRATEIAVVIMEQGVIVERYQSLMNAGVRIPSFIESLTGISNSMLRTAPPAERVMNEVAEFVGLTPLVAHNASFDQKFWDFELSRIKRNREQSFACSMLLARRLLPGAPNHKLGTLTSWAGLPHTGKAHRAMADAEMAANLTAHLSHELRNTHGIAGVSHQLLCKLQKVPAKKLAEAISKHRGL
;
A
#
# COMPACT_ATOMS: atom_id res chain seq x y z
N MET A 1 -15.90 -8.36 9.48
CA MET A 1 -15.42 -8.13 8.11
C MET A 1 -14.39 -7.00 8.14
N LEU A 2 -13.52 -6.89 7.14
CA LEU A 2 -12.60 -5.77 7.01
C LEU A 2 -13.38 -4.48 6.68
N GLU A 3 -13.08 -3.38 7.38
CA GLU A 3 -13.68 -2.09 7.09
C GLU A 3 -13.20 -1.48 5.76
N ARG A 4 -13.78 -0.36 5.33
CA ARG A 4 -13.33 0.40 4.15
C ARG A 4 -11.90 0.88 4.36
N ILE A 5 -11.01 0.57 3.42
CA ILE A 5 -9.59 0.98 3.41
C ILE A 5 -9.15 1.36 2.00
N ALA A 6 -8.15 2.22 1.89
CA ALA A 6 -7.47 2.54 0.64
C ALA A 6 -6.08 1.88 0.63
N VAL A 7 -5.82 1.04 -0.36
CA VAL A 7 -4.51 0.41 -0.54
C VAL A 7 -3.77 1.15 -1.63
N ILE A 8 -2.59 1.68 -1.31
CA ILE A 8 -1.81 2.51 -2.23
C ILE A 8 -0.47 1.89 -2.57
N ASP A 9 0.03 2.24 -3.73
CA ASP A 9 1.37 1.92 -4.19
C ASP A 9 1.93 3.05 -5.07
N PHE A 10 3.23 3.34 -4.92
CA PHE A 10 3.94 4.36 -5.69
C PHE A 10 5.07 3.74 -6.50
N GLU A 11 5.17 4.14 -7.78
CA GLU A 11 6.44 4.08 -8.53
C GLU A 11 7.18 5.39 -8.42
N THR A 12 8.50 5.33 -8.31
CA THR A 12 9.32 6.50 -7.97
C THR A 12 10.65 6.50 -8.71
N THR A 13 11.33 7.65 -8.74
CA THR A 13 12.67 7.77 -9.33
C THR A 13 13.80 7.30 -8.41
N GLY A 14 13.48 6.88 -7.16
CA GLY A 14 14.46 6.40 -6.19
C GLY A 14 13.80 6.04 -4.85
N ILE A 15 14.59 5.85 -3.81
CA ILE A 15 14.14 5.22 -2.55
C ILE A 15 13.71 6.20 -1.43
N SER A 16 14.00 7.48 -1.59
CA SER A 16 13.68 8.48 -0.56
C SER A 16 13.28 9.80 -1.21
N PRO A 17 12.11 10.36 -0.88
CA PRO A 17 11.61 11.56 -1.53
C PRO A 17 12.49 12.77 -1.29
N SER A 18 12.68 13.57 -2.33
CA SER A 18 13.41 14.84 -2.33
C SER A 18 13.01 15.66 -3.56
N ILE A 19 13.60 16.83 -3.75
CA ILE A 19 13.39 17.64 -4.96
C ILE A 19 13.77 16.85 -6.23
N SER A 20 14.78 15.99 -6.17
CA SER A 20 15.27 15.18 -7.30
C SER A 20 14.79 13.73 -7.30
N CYS A 21 14.12 13.29 -6.23
CA CYS A 21 13.57 11.94 -6.11
C CYS A 21 12.07 12.02 -5.85
N ARG A 22 11.28 11.76 -6.89
CA ARG A 22 9.84 12.03 -6.92
C ARG A 22 9.04 10.79 -7.32
N ALA A 23 7.76 10.83 -7.00
CA ALA A 23 6.80 9.86 -7.52
C ALA A 23 6.60 10.02 -9.04
N THR A 24 6.43 8.90 -9.73
CA THR A 24 6.22 8.82 -11.19
C THR A 24 4.89 8.18 -11.57
N GLU A 25 4.36 7.33 -10.70
CA GLU A 25 3.03 6.73 -10.81
C GLU A 25 2.46 6.57 -9.40
N ILE A 26 1.17 6.72 -9.27
CA ILE A 26 0.42 6.33 -8.07
C ILE A 26 -0.76 5.46 -8.48
N ALA A 27 -1.04 4.44 -7.70
CA ALA A 27 -2.28 3.71 -7.75
C ALA A 27 -2.91 3.59 -6.37
N VAL A 28 -4.22 3.64 -6.34
CA VAL A 28 -5.04 3.45 -5.15
C VAL A 28 -6.20 2.53 -5.49
N VAL A 29 -6.42 1.52 -4.68
CA VAL A 29 -7.65 0.71 -4.72
C VAL A 29 -8.41 0.88 -3.42
N ILE A 30 -9.70 1.13 -3.51
CA ILE A 30 -10.58 1.14 -2.35
C ILE A 30 -11.13 -0.27 -2.16
N MET A 31 -11.00 -0.77 -0.95
CA MET A 31 -11.58 -2.03 -0.53
C MET A 31 -12.71 -1.83 0.47
N GLU A 32 -13.79 -2.56 0.27
CA GLU A 32 -14.87 -2.72 1.25
C GLU A 32 -15.11 -4.20 1.51
N GLN A 33 -15.15 -4.58 2.77
CA GLN A 33 -15.39 -5.97 3.21
C GLN A 33 -14.46 -7.02 2.58
N GLY A 34 -13.26 -6.59 2.17
CA GLY A 34 -12.27 -7.45 1.55
C GLY A 34 -12.36 -7.54 0.01
N VAL A 35 -13.23 -6.76 -0.61
CA VAL A 35 -13.41 -6.69 -2.08
C VAL A 35 -12.99 -5.32 -2.60
N ILE A 36 -12.29 -5.28 -3.72
CA ILE A 36 -11.92 -4.03 -4.40
C ILE A 36 -13.17 -3.46 -5.09
N VAL A 37 -13.57 -2.24 -4.72
CA VAL A 37 -14.77 -1.57 -5.23
C VAL A 37 -14.46 -0.38 -6.14
N GLU A 38 -13.35 0.32 -5.92
CA GLU A 38 -12.93 1.48 -6.73
C GLU A 38 -11.43 1.45 -7.00
N ARG A 39 -11.01 2.11 -8.07
CA ARG A 39 -9.60 2.21 -8.50
C ARG A 39 -9.29 3.61 -8.98
N TYR A 40 -8.10 4.10 -8.62
CA TYR A 40 -7.50 5.31 -9.18
C TYR A 40 -6.06 4.98 -9.60
N GLN A 41 -5.65 5.42 -10.77
CA GLN A 41 -4.26 5.28 -11.24
C GLN A 41 -3.89 6.47 -12.11
N SER A 42 -2.70 7.01 -11.90
CA SER A 42 -2.15 8.02 -12.80
C SER A 42 -0.63 8.00 -12.80
N LEU A 43 -0.04 8.14 -13.99
CA LEU A 43 1.32 8.64 -14.12
C LEU A 43 1.34 10.10 -13.66
N MET A 44 2.49 10.58 -13.17
CA MET A 44 2.64 11.96 -12.75
C MET A 44 3.97 12.55 -13.20
N ASN A 45 3.88 13.73 -13.83
CA ASN A 45 5.04 14.51 -14.21
C ASN A 45 5.47 15.41 -13.06
N ALA A 46 6.51 15.02 -12.37
CA ALA A 46 7.11 15.80 -11.27
C ALA A 46 8.29 16.67 -11.72
N GLY A 47 8.56 16.79 -13.04
CA GLY A 47 9.66 17.59 -13.60
C GLY A 47 11.05 16.97 -13.40
N VAL A 48 11.15 15.69 -13.01
CA VAL A 48 12.43 14.98 -12.80
C VAL A 48 12.62 13.87 -13.81
N ARG A 49 13.90 13.54 -14.13
CA ARG A 49 14.22 12.41 -15.00
C ARG A 49 14.20 11.10 -14.24
N ILE A 50 13.64 10.07 -14.87
CA ILE A 50 13.76 8.70 -14.41
C ILE A 50 15.15 8.17 -14.76
N PRO A 51 15.92 7.59 -13.80
CA PRO A 51 17.14 6.85 -14.10
C PRO A 51 16.84 5.62 -14.97
N SER A 52 17.78 5.25 -15.85
CA SER A 52 17.58 4.14 -16.80
C SER A 52 17.26 2.79 -16.14
N PHE A 53 17.84 2.52 -14.97
CA PHE A 53 17.56 1.28 -14.25
C PHE A 53 16.13 1.24 -13.70
N ILE A 54 15.56 2.40 -13.27
CA ILE A 54 14.15 2.50 -12.84
C ILE A 54 13.23 2.37 -14.05
N GLU A 55 13.58 2.99 -15.18
CA GLU A 55 12.84 2.85 -16.44
C GLU A 55 12.78 1.37 -16.87
N SER A 56 13.90 0.63 -16.76
CA SER A 56 13.95 -0.80 -17.04
C SER A 56 13.12 -1.63 -16.06
N LEU A 57 13.08 -1.24 -14.79
CA LEU A 57 12.35 -1.93 -13.72
C LEU A 57 10.84 -1.76 -13.86
N THR A 58 10.38 -0.51 -13.97
CA THR A 58 8.95 -0.15 -13.94
C THR A 58 8.31 -0.16 -15.32
N GLY A 59 9.13 0.02 -16.37
CA GLY A 59 8.65 0.25 -17.74
C GLY A 59 8.09 1.66 -17.95
N ILE A 60 8.21 2.55 -16.97
CA ILE A 60 7.78 3.95 -17.10
C ILE A 60 8.93 4.76 -17.69
N SER A 61 8.74 5.30 -18.90
CA SER A 61 9.77 6.04 -19.61
C SER A 61 9.70 7.54 -19.36
N ASN A 62 10.85 8.21 -19.55
CA ASN A 62 10.90 9.67 -19.55
C ASN A 62 9.97 10.31 -20.61
N SER A 63 9.71 9.60 -21.72
CA SER A 63 8.75 10.06 -22.73
C SER A 63 7.31 10.01 -22.24
N MET A 64 6.94 8.96 -21.52
CA MET A 64 5.60 8.84 -20.90
C MET A 64 5.36 9.95 -19.89
N LEU A 65 6.36 10.26 -19.04
CA LEU A 65 6.19 11.29 -18.01
C LEU A 65 6.08 12.70 -18.61
N ARG A 66 6.69 12.98 -19.76
CA ARG A 66 6.53 14.31 -20.40
C ARG A 66 5.09 14.62 -20.79
N THR A 67 4.29 13.61 -21.08
CA THR A 67 2.89 13.75 -21.47
C THR A 67 1.92 13.47 -20.31
N ALA A 68 2.44 13.03 -19.16
CA ALA A 68 1.65 12.78 -17.98
C ALA A 68 1.15 14.09 -17.33
N PRO A 69 0.04 14.07 -16.60
CA PRO A 69 -0.44 15.21 -15.83
C PRO A 69 0.62 15.69 -14.82
N PRO A 70 0.66 17.00 -14.49
CA PRO A 70 1.50 17.51 -13.41
C PRO A 70 1.26 16.76 -12.09
N ALA A 71 2.33 16.47 -11.34
CA ALA A 71 2.24 15.72 -10.08
C ALA A 71 1.29 16.40 -9.07
N GLU A 72 1.30 17.73 -9.01
CA GLU A 72 0.43 18.50 -8.12
C GLU A 72 -1.07 18.30 -8.44
N ARG A 73 -1.42 18.19 -9.73
CA ARG A 73 -2.78 17.87 -10.15
C ARG A 73 -3.20 16.47 -9.71
N VAL A 74 -2.36 15.48 -10.02
CA VAL A 74 -2.61 14.06 -9.66
C VAL A 74 -2.74 13.91 -8.15
N MET A 75 -1.88 14.58 -7.36
CA MET A 75 -1.94 14.51 -5.90
C MET A 75 -3.20 15.17 -5.33
N ASN A 76 -3.70 16.25 -5.94
CA ASN A 76 -5.01 16.80 -5.53
C ASN A 76 -6.16 15.82 -5.81
N GLU A 77 -6.20 15.26 -7.03
CA GLU A 77 -7.24 14.30 -7.42
C GLU A 77 -7.23 13.05 -6.53
N VAL A 78 -6.05 12.46 -6.29
CA VAL A 78 -5.94 11.24 -5.48
C VAL A 78 -6.19 11.52 -3.99
N ALA A 79 -5.81 12.68 -3.48
CA ALA A 79 -6.13 13.06 -2.09
C ALA A 79 -7.63 13.21 -1.89
N GLU A 80 -8.37 13.73 -2.86
CA GLU A 80 -9.83 13.80 -2.84
C GLU A 80 -10.47 12.41 -2.98
N PHE A 81 -9.94 11.57 -3.87
CA PHE A 81 -10.39 10.18 -4.05
C PHE A 81 -10.26 9.36 -2.77
N VAL A 82 -9.12 9.49 -2.07
CA VAL A 82 -8.87 8.79 -0.80
C VAL A 82 -9.69 9.37 0.34
N GLY A 83 -9.83 10.70 0.39
CA GLY A 83 -10.49 11.39 1.48
C GLY A 83 -9.89 11.03 2.83
N LEU A 84 -10.73 10.69 3.81
CA LEU A 84 -10.32 10.24 5.14
C LEU A 84 -10.17 8.71 5.26
N THR A 85 -10.29 7.98 4.15
CA THR A 85 -10.20 6.51 4.16
C THR A 85 -8.83 6.06 4.68
N PRO A 86 -8.77 5.17 5.69
CA PRO A 86 -7.51 4.67 6.24
C PRO A 86 -6.62 3.99 5.20
N LEU A 87 -5.31 4.17 5.30
CA LEU A 87 -4.34 3.75 4.28
C LEU A 87 -3.66 2.43 4.64
N VAL A 88 -3.43 1.64 3.60
CA VAL A 88 -2.60 0.42 3.66
C VAL A 88 -1.61 0.45 2.50
N ALA A 89 -0.39 -0.05 2.72
CA ALA A 89 0.58 -0.31 1.67
C ALA A 89 1.43 -1.53 2.00
N HIS A 90 2.11 -2.09 1.00
CA HIS A 90 3.09 -3.14 1.23
C HIS A 90 4.49 -2.54 1.40
N ASN A 91 5.12 -2.68 2.56
CA ASN A 91 6.29 -1.90 2.98
C ASN A 91 5.95 -0.40 3.19
N ALA A 92 4.84 -0.15 3.86
CA ALA A 92 4.16 1.14 3.98
C ALA A 92 5.04 2.33 4.37
N SER A 93 6.19 2.11 5.02
CA SER A 93 7.14 3.19 5.33
C SER A 93 7.74 3.86 4.09
N PHE A 94 7.77 3.15 2.96
CA PHE A 94 8.19 3.70 1.68
C PHE A 94 7.09 4.61 1.10
N ASP A 95 5.90 4.07 0.90
CA ASP A 95 4.77 4.80 0.31
C ASP A 95 4.35 5.99 1.16
N GLN A 96 4.36 5.83 2.50
CA GLN A 96 4.05 6.91 3.42
C GLN A 96 4.96 8.11 3.23
N LYS A 97 6.28 7.91 3.04
CA LYS A 97 7.23 9.02 2.83
C LYS A 97 6.91 9.78 1.54
N PHE A 98 6.60 9.07 0.45
CA PHE A 98 6.25 9.70 -0.82
C PHE A 98 4.90 10.38 -0.75
N TRP A 99 3.90 9.74 -0.12
CA TRP A 99 2.59 10.34 0.12
C TRP A 99 2.70 11.65 0.90
N ASP A 100 3.41 11.64 2.04
CA ASP A 100 3.59 12.83 2.89
C ASP A 100 4.37 13.93 2.14
N PHE A 101 5.42 13.56 1.41
CA PHE A 101 6.22 14.51 0.63
C PHE A 101 5.41 15.15 -0.49
N GLU A 102 4.73 14.37 -1.32
CA GLU A 102 3.95 14.88 -2.44
C GLU A 102 2.73 15.70 -1.96
N LEU A 103 2.09 15.33 -0.86
CA LEU A 103 1.03 16.15 -0.22
C LEU A 103 1.57 17.50 0.23
N SER A 104 2.76 17.54 0.83
CA SER A 104 3.38 18.80 1.27
C SER A 104 3.60 19.78 0.13
N ARG A 105 3.87 19.28 -1.08
CA ARG A 105 4.05 20.07 -2.30
C ARG A 105 2.77 20.82 -2.71
N ILE A 106 1.61 20.26 -2.38
CA ILE A 106 0.29 20.88 -2.61
C ILE A 106 -0.27 21.53 -1.34
N LYS A 107 0.57 21.77 -0.32
CA LYS A 107 0.22 22.39 0.96
C LYS A 107 -0.87 21.62 1.73
N ARG A 108 -0.91 20.30 1.57
CA ARG A 108 -1.75 19.38 2.35
C ARG A 108 -0.90 18.53 3.29
N ASN A 109 -1.53 18.04 4.36
CA ASN A 109 -0.94 17.06 5.27
C ASN A 109 -1.79 15.81 5.27
N ARG A 110 -1.17 14.68 5.56
CA ARG A 110 -1.87 13.43 5.76
C ARG A 110 -2.60 13.43 7.10
N GLU A 111 -3.85 12.98 7.09
CA GLU A 111 -4.65 12.76 8.29
C GLU A 111 -4.77 11.27 8.63
N GLN A 112 -4.67 10.40 7.62
CA GLN A 112 -4.84 8.96 7.75
C GLN A 112 -3.62 8.27 8.37
N SER A 113 -3.83 7.23 9.17
CA SER A 113 -2.78 6.31 9.56
C SER A 113 -2.53 5.24 8.49
N PHE A 114 -1.31 4.66 8.49
CA PHE A 114 -0.91 3.57 7.61
C PHE A 114 -0.83 2.24 8.34
N ALA A 115 -1.47 1.22 7.80
CA ALA A 115 -1.16 -0.16 8.10
C ALA A 115 -0.21 -0.74 7.03
N CYS A 116 0.69 -1.64 7.44
CA CYS A 116 1.69 -2.25 6.58
C CYS A 116 1.42 -3.75 6.41
N SER A 117 0.99 -4.16 5.23
CA SER A 117 0.70 -5.57 4.94
C SER A 117 1.94 -6.46 5.06
N MET A 118 3.15 -5.96 4.75
CA MET A 118 4.41 -6.70 4.97
C MET A 118 4.67 -6.97 6.47
N LEU A 119 4.51 -5.96 7.32
CA LEU A 119 4.71 -6.13 8.76
C LEU A 119 3.66 -7.06 9.38
N LEU A 120 2.43 -7.01 8.90
CA LEU A 120 1.37 -7.93 9.31
C LEU A 120 1.66 -9.36 8.84
N ALA A 121 2.07 -9.54 7.58
CA ALA A 121 2.43 -10.85 7.04
C ALA A 121 3.59 -11.49 7.82
N ARG A 122 4.60 -10.73 8.24
CA ARG A 122 5.68 -11.23 9.11
C ARG A 122 5.20 -11.81 10.43
N ARG A 123 4.00 -11.47 10.87
CA ARG A 123 3.39 -11.91 12.13
C ARG A 123 2.39 -13.04 11.93
N LEU A 124 1.60 -12.95 10.89
CA LEU A 124 0.49 -13.86 10.63
C LEU A 124 0.89 -15.03 9.73
N LEU A 125 1.92 -14.85 8.91
CA LEU A 125 2.40 -15.83 7.93
C LEU A 125 3.91 -16.12 8.12
N PRO A 126 4.34 -16.56 9.33
CA PRO A 126 5.76 -16.78 9.63
C PRO A 126 6.40 -17.91 8.78
N GLY A 127 5.58 -18.82 8.22
CA GLY A 127 6.02 -19.91 7.36
C GLY A 127 6.27 -19.51 5.90
N ALA A 128 5.99 -18.25 5.50
CA ALA A 128 6.26 -17.80 4.14
C ALA A 128 7.79 -17.74 3.86
N PRO A 129 8.25 -18.10 2.64
CA PRO A 129 9.68 -18.12 2.29
C PRO A 129 10.37 -16.76 2.48
N ASN A 130 9.69 -15.68 2.18
CA ASN A 130 10.04 -14.31 2.50
C ASN A 130 8.77 -13.42 2.47
N HIS A 131 8.92 -12.13 2.77
CA HIS A 131 7.79 -11.22 2.87
C HIS A 131 7.77 -10.14 1.77
N LYS A 132 8.34 -10.45 0.59
CA LYS A 132 8.14 -9.64 -0.63
C LYS A 132 6.73 -9.88 -1.16
N LEU A 133 6.09 -8.87 -1.73
CA LEU A 133 4.70 -8.92 -2.18
C LEU A 133 4.44 -10.09 -3.13
N GLY A 134 5.20 -10.19 -4.23
CA GLY A 134 5.05 -11.27 -5.20
C GLY A 134 5.27 -12.67 -4.61
N THR A 135 6.18 -12.83 -3.63
CA THR A 135 6.36 -14.12 -2.96
C THR A 135 5.17 -14.49 -2.08
N LEU A 136 4.67 -13.52 -1.31
CA LEU A 136 3.51 -13.74 -0.44
C LEU A 136 2.26 -14.08 -1.22
N THR A 137 2.00 -13.33 -2.31
CA THR A 137 0.83 -13.58 -3.17
C THR A 137 0.89 -14.95 -3.84
N SER A 138 2.06 -15.34 -4.38
CA SER A 138 2.26 -16.68 -4.95
C SER A 138 2.12 -17.78 -3.89
N TRP A 139 2.76 -17.61 -2.72
CA TRP A 139 2.74 -18.60 -1.65
C TRP A 139 1.33 -18.82 -1.07
N ALA A 140 0.54 -17.74 -0.98
CA ALA A 140 -0.83 -17.80 -0.49
C ALA A 140 -1.85 -18.14 -1.59
N GLY A 141 -1.42 -18.41 -2.83
CA GLY A 141 -2.33 -18.72 -3.95
C GLY A 141 -3.25 -17.57 -4.34
N LEU A 142 -2.81 -16.31 -4.11
CA LEU A 142 -3.62 -15.13 -4.40
C LEU A 142 -3.47 -14.69 -5.87
N PRO A 143 -4.47 -14.00 -6.43
CA PRO A 143 -4.39 -13.50 -7.80
C PRO A 143 -3.18 -12.61 -8.03
N HIS A 144 -2.46 -12.84 -9.13
CA HIS A 144 -1.47 -11.93 -9.68
C HIS A 144 -2.13 -11.04 -10.72
N THR A 145 -2.09 -9.73 -10.51
CA THR A 145 -2.76 -8.74 -11.36
C THR A 145 -1.73 -7.94 -12.13
N GLY A 146 -1.43 -8.35 -13.36
CA GLY A 146 -0.59 -7.57 -14.25
C GLY A 146 0.93 -7.73 -14.05
N LYS A 147 1.69 -6.75 -14.58
CA LYS A 147 3.15 -6.73 -14.53
C LYS A 147 3.62 -6.15 -13.18
N ALA A 148 4.50 -6.86 -12.49
CA ALA A 148 5.16 -6.35 -11.29
C ALA A 148 5.88 -5.01 -11.57
N HIS A 149 6.01 -4.18 -10.57
CA HIS A 149 6.53 -2.81 -10.65
C HIS A 149 5.69 -1.89 -11.57
N ARG A 150 4.38 -2.04 -11.48
CA ARG A 150 3.37 -1.12 -11.96
C ARG A 150 2.39 -0.88 -10.81
N ALA A 151 2.26 0.36 -10.42
CA ALA A 151 1.57 0.74 -9.18
C ALA A 151 0.19 0.09 -9.02
N MET A 152 -0.63 -0.02 -10.09
CA MET A 152 -1.94 -0.65 -9.99
C MET A 152 -1.85 -2.15 -9.69
N ALA A 153 -0.94 -2.86 -10.36
CA ALA A 153 -0.78 -4.31 -10.13
C ALA A 153 -0.32 -4.58 -8.69
N ASP A 154 0.63 -3.79 -8.20
CA ASP A 154 1.17 -3.95 -6.84
C ASP A 154 0.14 -3.50 -5.78
N ALA A 155 -0.64 -2.45 -6.01
CA ALA A 155 -1.75 -2.05 -5.13
C ALA A 155 -2.84 -3.14 -5.05
N GLU A 156 -3.25 -3.75 -6.17
CA GLU A 156 -4.22 -4.85 -6.17
C GLU A 156 -3.68 -6.11 -5.47
N MET A 157 -2.42 -6.47 -5.70
CA MET A 157 -1.78 -7.58 -4.98
C MET A 157 -1.70 -7.30 -3.48
N ALA A 158 -1.34 -6.07 -3.07
CA ALA A 158 -1.32 -5.68 -1.66
C ALA A 158 -2.72 -5.68 -1.03
N ALA A 159 -3.75 -5.32 -1.80
CA ALA A 159 -5.14 -5.39 -1.40
C ALA A 159 -5.60 -6.84 -1.17
N ASN A 160 -5.35 -7.73 -2.13
CA ASN A 160 -5.66 -9.15 -2.00
C ASN A 160 -4.92 -9.80 -0.80
N LEU A 161 -3.64 -9.45 -0.60
CA LEU A 161 -2.89 -9.87 0.58
C LEU A 161 -3.51 -9.35 1.88
N THR A 162 -3.94 -8.08 1.92
CA THR A 162 -4.58 -7.49 3.11
C THR A 162 -5.92 -8.19 3.43
N ALA A 163 -6.71 -8.52 2.41
CA ALA A 163 -7.92 -9.32 2.57
C ALA A 163 -7.61 -10.72 3.15
N HIS A 164 -6.59 -11.39 2.62
CA HIS A 164 -6.12 -12.69 3.11
C HIS A 164 -5.67 -12.63 4.57
N LEU A 165 -4.84 -11.64 4.95
CA LEU A 165 -4.42 -11.44 6.33
C LEU A 165 -5.59 -11.16 7.27
N SER A 166 -6.61 -10.44 6.80
CA SER A 166 -7.84 -10.19 7.56
C SER A 166 -8.66 -11.48 7.73
N HIS A 167 -8.66 -12.34 6.72
CA HIS A 167 -9.27 -13.67 6.79
C HIS A 167 -8.55 -14.58 7.80
N GLU A 168 -7.21 -14.56 7.81
CA GLU A 168 -6.40 -15.28 8.80
C GLU A 168 -6.71 -14.82 10.23
N LEU A 169 -6.80 -13.51 10.48
CA LEU A 169 -7.19 -12.97 11.78
C LEU A 169 -8.57 -13.46 12.22
N ARG A 170 -9.51 -13.58 11.30
CA ARG A 170 -10.87 -14.06 11.61
C ARG A 170 -10.92 -15.55 11.88
N ASN A 171 -10.36 -16.34 10.98
CA ASN A 171 -10.54 -17.79 10.99
C ASN A 171 -9.59 -18.51 11.94
N THR A 172 -8.31 -18.11 11.93
CA THR A 172 -7.28 -18.75 12.76
C THR A 172 -7.25 -18.15 14.16
N HIS A 173 -7.50 -16.85 14.27
CA HIS A 173 -7.41 -16.14 15.54
C HIS A 173 -8.74 -15.69 16.14
N GLY A 174 -9.88 -15.99 15.52
CA GLY A 174 -11.23 -15.75 16.05
C GLY A 174 -11.60 -14.27 16.24
N ILE A 175 -11.03 -13.37 15.42
CA ILE A 175 -11.35 -11.93 15.45
C ILE A 175 -12.61 -11.67 14.62
N ALA A 176 -13.72 -11.32 15.23
CA ALA A 176 -15.00 -11.13 14.53
C ALA A 176 -14.96 -9.97 13.53
N GLY A 177 -14.37 -8.82 13.91
CA GLY A 177 -14.22 -7.63 13.07
C GLY A 177 -12.75 -7.21 12.98
N VAL A 178 -12.24 -7.02 11.77
CA VAL A 178 -10.86 -6.56 11.54
C VAL A 178 -10.90 -5.09 11.15
N SER A 179 -10.64 -4.21 12.12
CA SER A 179 -10.54 -2.77 11.88
C SER A 179 -9.12 -2.39 11.43
N HIS A 180 -9.00 -1.31 10.68
CA HIS A 180 -7.70 -0.74 10.34
C HIS A 180 -6.89 -0.36 11.58
N GLN A 181 -7.56 0.12 12.64
CA GLN A 181 -6.90 0.40 13.93
C GLN A 181 -6.27 -0.86 14.53
N LEU A 182 -6.94 -2.02 14.43
CA LEU A 182 -6.37 -3.29 14.85
C LEU A 182 -5.14 -3.65 14.03
N LEU A 183 -5.18 -3.51 12.70
CA LEU A 183 -4.02 -3.75 11.83
C LEU A 183 -2.85 -2.86 12.23
N CYS A 184 -3.09 -1.56 12.48
CA CYS A 184 -2.08 -0.62 12.96
C CYS A 184 -1.49 -0.97 14.34
N LYS A 185 -2.26 -1.61 15.20
CA LYS A 185 -1.76 -2.12 16.50
C LYS A 185 -0.91 -3.38 16.29
N LEU A 186 -1.44 -4.36 15.56
CA LEU A 186 -0.78 -5.66 15.38
C LEU A 186 0.55 -5.55 14.63
N GLN A 187 0.68 -4.68 13.64
CA GLN A 187 1.95 -4.46 12.92
C GLN A 187 3.11 -4.01 13.82
N LYS A 188 2.83 -3.46 15.00
CA LYS A 188 3.83 -2.99 15.97
C LYS A 188 4.17 -4.05 17.03
N VAL A 189 3.34 -5.08 17.17
CA VAL A 189 3.52 -6.13 18.18
C VAL A 189 4.70 -7.03 17.79
N PRO A 190 5.63 -7.37 18.68
CA PRO A 190 6.63 -8.41 18.41
C PRO A 190 5.95 -9.76 18.10
N ALA A 191 6.46 -10.50 17.11
CA ALA A 191 5.82 -11.77 16.66
C ALA A 191 5.53 -12.74 17.81
N LYS A 192 6.47 -12.89 18.74
CA LYS A 192 6.31 -13.75 19.94
C LYS A 192 5.20 -13.32 20.90
N LYS A 193 4.71 -12.08 20.81
CA LYS A 193 3.61 -11.55 21.65
C LYS A 193 2.30 -11.43 20.90
N LEU A 194 2.23 -11.89 19.65
CA LEU A 194 1.05 -11.73 18.81
C LEU A 194 -0.19 -12.41 19.41
N ALA A 195 -0.05 -13.65 19.86
CA ALA A 195 -1.15 -14.42 20.46
C ALA A 195 -1.73 -13.71 21.70
N GLU A 196 -0.87 -13.18 22.57
CA GLU A 196 -1.28 -12.41 23.75
C GLU A 196 -2.02 -11.12 23.34
N ALA A 197 -1.51 -10.39 22.37
CA ALA A 197 -2.13 -9.15 21.89
C ALA A 197 -3.51 -9.40 21.27
N ILE A 198 -3.66 -10.50 20.53
CA ILE A 198 -4.94 -10.92 19.95
C ILE A 198 -5.92 -11.34 21.06
N SER A 199 -5.47 -12.14 22.04
CA SER A 199 -6.31 -12.57 23.15
C SER A 199 -6.86 -11.39 23.95
N LYS A 200 -6.03 -10.37 24.23
CA LYS A 200 -6.47 -9.12 24.87
C LYS A 200 -7.53 -8.37 24.06
N HIS A 201 -7.41 -8.38 22.74
CA HIS A 201 -8.39 -7.72 21.86
C HIS A 201 -9.74 -8.45 21.85
N ARG A 202 -9.76 -9.79 22.02
CA ARG A 202 -10.97 -10.61 22.05
C ARG A 202 -11.75 -10.50 23.36
N GLY A 203 -11.08 -10.12 24.46
CA GLY A 203 -11.68 -9.94 25.78
C GLY A 203 -12.28 -8.55 26.03
N LEU A 204 -12.21 -7.66 25.03
CA LEU A 204 -12.84 -6.35 24.99
C LEU A 204 -14.10 -6.39 24.13
#